data_5d4ac7fc1d8fb5d3add45477bdebcecd
#
_entry.id   5d4ac7fc1d8fb5d3add45477bdebcecd
#
_cell.length_a   1.000
_cell.length_b   1.000
_cell.length_c   1.000
_cell.angle_alpha   90.00
_cell.angle_beta   90.00
_cell.angle_gamma   90.00
#
_symmetry.space_group_name_H-M   'P 1'
#
loop_
_entity.id
_entity.type
_entity.pdbx_description
1 polymer ?
#
loop_
_entity_poly.entity_id
_entity_poly.type
_entity_poly.pdbx_seq_one_letter_code
_entity_poly.pdbx_strand_id
1 'polypeptide(L)'
;LIQYVANQTLDQDLARIAVAHCRTTRDCLVRPDGSTAHEGIFDTQSGQFLRQSTHQGLRADSVWARGLAWSLYGYSKMYALTDAVEFLHVSERNAEYWLHHLPADRVPYWDFHADLALPPPQGAQKESSAAAIAASGLLDLAGQTRLPDRAAAYRDTAIAMLDALVTPEYLALDTPGWEGILKHGVYHTAKGLGVDESVMWGEFFFVEALLKAVQQEEREGE
;
A
#
# COMPACT_ATOMS: atom_id res chain seq x y z
N LEU A 1 -2.14 -13.42 5.28
CA LEU A 1 -1.78 -14.84 5.29
C LEU A 1 -2.54 -15.63 6.36
N ILE A 2 -2.50 -15.24 7.66
CA ILE A 2 -3.15 -15.98 8.76
C ILE A 2 -4.64 -16.21 8.48
N GLN A 3 -5.39 -15.17 8.09
CA GLN A 3 -6.82 -15.29 7.77
C GLN A 3 -7.06 -16.22 6.57
N TYR A 4 -6.20 -16.15 5.54
CA TYR A 4 -6.29 -17.05 4.40
C TYR A 4 -6.14 -18.52 4.84
N VAL A 5 -5.11 -18.82 5.63
CA VAL A 5 -4.91 -20.18 6.16
C VAL A 5 -6.10 -20.62 7.03
N ALA A 6 -6.59 -19.73 7.91
CA ALA A 6 -7.76 -20.00 8.72
C ALA A 6 -8.99 -20.43 7.89
N ASN A 7 -9.25 -19.74 6.77
CA ASN A 7 -10.35 -20.06 5.88
C ASN A 7 -10.13 -21.40 5.15
N GLN A 8 -8.90 -21.72 4.74
CA GLN A 8 -8.58 -23.00 4.08
C GLN A 8 -8.64 -24.20 5.03
N THR A 9 -8.28 -24.00 6.28
CA THR A 9 -8.22 -25.08 7.29
C THR A 9 -9.44 -25.13 8.20
N LEU A 10 -10.34 -24.14 8.09
CA LEU A 10 -11.50 -23.92 8.98
C LEU A 10 -11.09 -23.73 10.44
N ASP A 11 -9.87 -23.22 10.69
CA ASP A 11 -9.32 -22.99 12.01
C ASP A 11 -9.82 -21.67 12.60
N GLN A 12 -10.74 -21.78 13.56
CA GLN A 12 -11.38 -20.64 14.21
C GLN A 12 -10.43 -19.87 15.14
N ASP A 13 -9.41 -20.50 15.70
CA ASP A 13 -8.42 -19.84 16.53
C ASP A 13 -7.49 -18.95 15.68
N LEU A 14 -7.03 -19.44 14.54
CA LEU A 14 -6.29 -18.62 13.58
C LEU A 14 -7.13 -17.44 13.06
N ALA A 15 -8.41 -17.66 12.75
CA ALA A 15 -9.32 -16.58 12.33
C ALA A 15 -9.45 -15.52 13.42
N ARG A 16 -9.65 -15.92 14.68
CA ARG A 16 -9.73 -15.01 15.82
C ARG A 16 -8.45 -14.21 16.02
N ILE A 17 -7.29 -14.85 15.89
CA ILE A 17 -5.98 -14.20 15.99
C ILE A 17 -5.80 -13.18 14.88
N ALA A 18 -6.12 -13.52 13.63
CA ALA A 18 -6.00 -12.60 12.48
C ALA A 18 -6.85 -11.36 12.66
N VAL A 19 -8.12 -11.53 13.03
CA VAL A 19 -9.06 -10.41 13.26
C VAL A 19 -8.60 -9.54 14.43
N ALA A 20 -8.18 -10.13 15.55
CA ALA A 20 -7.68 -9.39 16.71
C ALA A 20 -6.42 -8.58 16.36
N HIS A 21 -5.48 -9.18 15.60
CA HIS A 21 -4.29 -8.48 15.13
C HIS A 21 -4.65 -7.29 14.24
N CYS A 22 -5.55 -7.46 13.27
CA CYS A 22 -5.96 -6.36 12.38
C CYS A 22 -6.67 -5.23 13.14
N ARG A 23 -7.49 -5.54 14.16
CA ARG A 23 -8.11 -4.55 15.03
C ARG A 23 -7.08 -3.76 15.82
N THR A 24 -6.12 -4.44 16.46
CA THR A 24 -5.02 -3.80 17.19
C THR A 24 -4.19 -2.91 16.25
N THR A 25 -3.86 -3.38 15.06
CA THR A 25 -3.13 -2.61 14.06
C THR A 25 -3.91 -1.34 13.65
N ARG A 26 -5.22 -1.47 13.38
CA ARG A 26 -6.09 -0.32 13.11
C ARG A 26 -6.05 0.70 14.24
N ASP A 27 -6.24 0.24 15.47
CA ASP A 27 -6.41 1.12 16.63
C ASP A 27 -5.10 1.83 17.03
N CYS A 28 -3.94 1.20 16.74
CA CYS A 28 -2.63 1.72 17.09
C CYS A 28 -1.92 2.45 15.95
N LEU A 29 -2.13 2.05 14.69
CA LEU A 29 -1.35 2.53 13.56
C LEU A 29 -2.14 3.36 12.54
N VAL A 30 -3.46 3.18 12.42
CA VAL A 30 -4.27 3.99 11.49
C VAL A 30 -4.76 5.23 12.21
N ARG A 31 -4.41 6.40 11.68
CA ARG A 31 -4.79 7.69 12.27
C ARG A 31 -6.19 8.13 11.81
N PRO A 32 -6.82 9.09 12.51
CA PRO A 32 -8.17 9.55 12.16
C PRO A 32 -8.32 10.11 10.75
N ASP A 33 -7.27 10.69 10.18
CA ASP A 33 -7.23 11.22 8.82
C ASP A 33 -7.03 10.15 7.72
N GLY A 34 -6.90 8.89 8.11
CA GLY A 34 -6.64 7.77 7.19
C GLY A 34 -5.17 7.52 6.89
N SER A 35 -4.25 8.35 7.41
CA SER A 35 -2.83 8.07 7.33
C SER A 35 -2.41 6.92 8.24
N THR A 36 -1.18 6.41 8.05
CA THR A 36 -0.67 5.30 8.87
C THR A 36 0.68 5.64 9.49
N ALA A 37 0.88 5.17 10.73
CA ALA A 37 2.21 5.05 11.31
C ALA A 37 2.88 3.76 10.81
N HIS A 38 4.20 3.75 10.79
CA HIS A 38 4.95 2.57 10.35
C HIS A 38 4.98 1.47 11.42
N GLU A 39 5.24 1.83 12.68
CA GLU A 39 5.43 0.89 13.79
C GLU A 39 4.65 1.30 15.03
N GLY A 40 4.20 0.29 15.77
CA GLY A 40 3.69 0.42 17.13
C GLY A 40 4.66 -0.20 18.13
N ILE A 41 5.03 0.56 19.15
CA ILE A 41 5.85 0.07 20.26
C ILE A 41 4.93 -0.35 21.41
N PHE A 42 5.10 -1.58 21.87
CA PHE A 42 4.33 -2.17 22.95
C PHE A 42 5.25 -2.53 24.11
N ASP A 43 4.74 -2.41 25.31
CA ASP A 43 5.38 -2.97 26.49
C ASP A 43 5.38 -4.50 26.42
N THR A 44 6.54 -5.11 26.53
CA THR A 44 6.70 -6.55 26.29
C THR A 44 6.15 -7.44 27.42
N GLN A 45 5.87 -6.86 28.59
CA GLN A 45 5.33 -7.60 29.73
C GLN A 45 3.80 -7.48 29.80
N SER A 46 3.28 -6.26 29.66
CA SER A 46 1.85 -6.00 29.77
C SER A 46 1.11 -6.08 28.42
N GLY A 47 1.81 -6.00 27.28
CA GLY A 47 1.22 -5.86 25.95
C GLY A 47 0.59 -4.48 25.70
N GLN A 48 0.78 -3.50 26.59
CA GLN A 48 0.22 -2.16 26.43
C GLN A 48 0.89 -1.42 25.28
N PHE A 49 0.07 -0.78 24.41
CA PHE A 49 0.58 0.14 23.41
C PHE A 49 1.18 1.39 24.04
N LEU A 50 2.40 1.72 23.68
CA LEU A 50 3.15 2.84 24.24
C LEU A 50 3.18 4.05 23.30
N ARG A 51 3.52 3.84 22.03
CA ARG A 51 3.67 4.93 21.05
C ARG A 51 3.81 4.43 19.63
N GLN A 52 3.58 5.30 18.68
CA GLN A 52 3.97 5.11 17.28
C GLN A 52 5.48 5.35 17.11
N SER A 53 6.08 4.70 16.11
CA SER A 53 7.50 4.79 15.77
C SER A 53 7.68 4.58 14.27
N THR A 54 8.92 4.68 13.81
CA THR A 54 9.29 4.34 12.43
C THR A 54 10.68 3.72 12.36
N HIS A 55 10.85 2.77 11.45
CA HIS A 55 12.14 2.21 11.08
C HIS A 55 12.54 2.61 9.65
N GLN A 56 11.59 2.62 8.72
CA GLN A 56 11.82 2.92 7.30
C GLN A 56 11.25 4.28 6.86
N GLY A 57 10.26 4.83 7.56
CA GLY A 57 9.70 6.15 7.28
C GLY A 57 10.59 7.29 7.78
N LEU A 58 10.24 8.51 7.40
CA LEU A 58 11.00 9.71 7.71
C LEU A 58 10.98 10.03 9.22
N ARG A 59 9.81 9.96 9.86
CA ARG A 59 9.58 10.24 11.28
C ARG A 59 8.42 9.41 11.82
N ALA A 60 8.30 9.32 13.15
CA ALA A 60 7.21 8.58 13.79
C ALA A 60 5.80 9.12 13.43
N ASP A 61 5.69 10.40 13.15
CA ASP A 61 4.46 11.12 12.76
C ASP A 61 4.31 11.31 11.24
N SER A 62 5.32 10.91 10.44
CA SER A 62 5.22 10.96 8.98
C SER A 62 4.37 9.82 8.41
N VAL A 63 4.21 9.79 7.10
CA VAL A 63 3.45 8.77 6.39
C VAL A 63 4.34 8.11 5.35
N TRP A 64 4.94 6.99 5.74
CA TRP A 64 5.72 6.16 4.85
C TRP A 64 4.80 5.53 3.79
N ALA A 65 5.05 5.85 2.51
CA ALA A 65 4.12 5.56 1.43
C ALA A 65 3.81 4.07 1.29
N ARG A 66 4.83 3.21 1.35
CA ARG A 66 4.64 1.76 1.25
C ARG A 66 3.87 1.20 2.46
N GLY A 67 4.02 1.79 3.66
CA GLY A 67 3.23 1.42 4.83
C GLY A 67 1.75 1.72 4.65
N LEU A 68 1.41 2.89 4.11
CA LEU A 68 0.04 3.24 3.77
C LEU A 68 -0.52 2.33 2.66
N ALA A 69 0.28 2.04 1.62
CA ALA A 69 -0.12 1.12 0.56
C ALA A 69 -0.40 -0.29 1.10
N TRP A 70 0.44 -0.80 2.02
CA TRP A 70 0.19 -2.08 2.71
C TRP A 70 -1.08 -2.09 3.53
N SER A 71 -1.39 -0.99 4.22
CA SER A 71 -2.62 -0.85 5.00
C SER A 71 -3.85 -0.89 4.09
N LEU A 72 -3.86 -0.08 3.03
CA LEU A 72 -4.94 -0.04 2.04
C LEU A 72 -5.20 -1.43 1.46
N TYR A 73 -4.16 -2.08 0.92
CA TYR A 73 -4.24 -3.43 0.34
C TYR A 73 -4.65 -4.47 1.38
N GLY A 74 -4.01 -4.45 2.55
CA GLY A 74 -4.22 -5.46 3.58
C GLY A 74 -5.63 -5.45 4.17
N TYR A 75 -6.20 -4.27 4.44
CA TYR A 75 -7.57 -4.14 4.94
C TYR A 75 -8.63 -4.47 3.88
N SER A 76 -8.39 -4.13 2.61
CA SER A 76 -9.22 -4.61 1.49
C SER A 76 -9.24 -6.14 1.42
N LYS A 77 -8.09 -6.80 1.54
CA LYS A 77 -8.01 -8.27 1.61
C LYS A 77 -8.69 -8.85 2.85
N MET A 78 -8.56 -8.20 4.01
CA MET A 78 -9.25 -8.65 5.22
C MET A 78 -10.77 -8.56 5.08
N TYR A 79 -11.28 -7.50 4.47
CA TYR A 79 -12.71 -7.41 4.15
C TYR A 79 -13.15 -8.55 3.22
N ALA A 80 -12.44 -8.80 2.13
CA ALA A 80 -12.76 -9.89 1.20
C ALA A 80 -12.75 -11.29 1.85
N LEU A 81 -11.93 -11.48 2.89
CA LEU A 81 -11.80 -12.78 3.57
C LEU A 81 -12.75 -12.96 4.76
N THR A 82 -13.36 -11.90 5.28
CA THR A 82 -14.12 -11.92 6.53
C THR A 82 -15.52 -11.31 6.45
N ASP A 83 -15.83 -10.56 5.39
CA ASP A 83 -17.02 -9.71 5.24
C ASP A 83 -17.20 -8.67 6.37
N ALA A 84 -16.18 -8.45 7.19
CA ALA A 84 -16.23 -7.51 8.30
C ALA A 84 -16.09 -6.06 7.79
N VAL A 85 -17.21 -5.34 7.73
CA VAL A 85 -17.31 -3.99 7.16
C VAL A 85 -16.36 -2.96 7.81
N GLU A 86 -15.95 -3.20 9.05
CA GLU A 86 -14.97 -2.37 9.73
C GLU A 86 -13.63 -2.30 8.98
N PHE A 87 -13.21 -3.39 8.29
CA PHE A 87 -11.99 -3.42 7.49
C PHE A 87 -12.15 -2.70 6.15
N LEU A 88 -13.34 -2.78 5.54
CA LEU A 88 -13.67 -1.96 4.37
C LEU A 88 -13.52 -0.46 4.69
N HIS A 89 -14.09 -0.01 5.80
CA HIS A 89 -13.99 1.41 6.20
C HIS A 89 -12.55 1.86 6.48
N VAL A 90 -11.68 0.97 6.97
CA VAL A 90 -10.25 1.32 7.12
C VAL A 90 -9.59 1.49 5.76
N SER A 91 -9.80 0.55 4.84
CA SER A 91 -9.26 0.63 3.50
C SER A 91 -9.75 1.87 2.74
N GLU A 92 -11.05 2.20 2.84
CA GLU A 92 -11.62 3.42 2.24
C GLU A 92 -10.97 4.70 2.79
N ARG A 93 -10.75 4.81 4.12
CA ARG A 93 -10.07 5.97 4.70
C ARG A 93 -8.60 6.08 4.26
N ASN A 94 -7.90 4.93 4.18
CA ASN A 94 -6.54 4.92 3.65
C ASN A 94 -6.50 5.36 2.18
N ALA A 95 -7.47 4.91 1.37
CA ALA A 95 -7.61 5.32 -0.02
C ALA A 95 -7.91 6.82 -0.16
N GLU A 96 -8.78 7.39 0.68
CA GLU A 96 -9.07 8.84 0.70
C GLU A 96 -7.79 9.65 0.98
N TYR A 97 -7.01 9.24 1.98
CA TYR A 97 -5.71 9.88 2.26
C TYR A 97 -4.76 9.76 1.06
N TRP A 98 -4.66 8.55 0.48
CA TRP A 98 -3.81 8.29 -0.69
C TRP A 98 -4.16 9.19 -1.87
N LEU A 99 -5.42 9.22 -2.28
CA LEU A 99 -5.90 10.00 -3.42
C LEU A 99 -5.64 11.50 -3.22
N HIS A 100 -5.85 12.01 -1.99
CA HIS A 100 -5.66 13.41 -1.67
C HIS A 100 -4.20 13.87 -1.71
N HIS A 101 -3.27 12.97 -1.40
CA HIS A 101 -1.84 13.30 -1.29
C HIS A 101 -1.00 12.77 -2.45
N LEU A 102 -1.60 12.01 -3.38
CA LEU A 102 -0.89 11.46 -4.53
C LEU A 102 -0.39 12.60 -5.43
N PRO A 103 0.91 12.64 -5.78
CA PRO A 103 1.46 13.64 -6.69
C PRO A 103 0.81 13.60 -8.08
N ALA A 104 0.92 14.70 -8.82
CA ALA A 104 0.30 14.85 -10.14
C ALA A 104 0.80 13.81 -11.17
N ASP A 105 2.03 13.33 -11.04
CA ASP A 105 2.64 12.29 -11.87
C ASP A 105 2.23 10.85 -11.47
N ARG A 106 1.34 10.71 -10.49
CA ARG A 106 0.72 9.45 -10.05
C ARG A 106 1.64 8.44 -9.37
N VAL A 107 2.90 8.78 -9.10
CA VAL A 107 3.81 7.93 -8.33
C VAL A 107 4.19 8.66 -7.03
N PRO A 108 3.98 8.06 -5.85
CA PRO A 108 4.26 8.71 -4.59
C PRO A 108 5.76 8.87 -4.37
N TYR A 109 6.11 9.75 -3.45
CA TYR A 109 7.42 9.73 -2.84
C TYR A 109 7.48 8.63 -1.77
N TRP A 110 8.68 8.21 -1.38
CA TRP A 110 8.89 7.16 -0.38
C TRP A 110 8.25 7.45 0.98
N ASP A 111 8.10 8.72 1.31
CA ASP A 111 7.33 9.24 2.43
C ASP A 111 6.56 10.49 1.96
N PHE A 112 5.28 10.60 2.28
CA PHE A 112 4.45 11.74 1.86
C PHE A 112 4.88 13.07 2.49
N HIS A 113 5.72 13.03 3.54
CA HIS A 113 6.30 14.20 4.18
C HIS A 113 7.78 14.41 3.81
N ALA A 114 8.29 13.71 2.79
CA ALA A 114 9.65 13.91 2.31
C ALA A 114 9.86 15.33 1.77
N ASP A 115 11.02 15.91 2.08
CA ASP A 115 11.34 17.28 1.66
C ASP A 115 11.73 17.31 0.19
N LEU A 116 10.89 17.96 -0.63
CA LEU A 116 11.10 18.12 -2.08
C LEU A 116 12.30 19.02 -2.41
N ALA A 117 12.78 19.83 -1.47
CA ALA A 117 13.91 20.73 -1.67
C ALA A 117 15.27 20.05 -1.44
N LEU A 118 15.30 18.88 -0.83
CA LEU A 118 16.54 18.16 -0.55
C LEU A 118 16.86 17.15 -1.68
N PRO A 119 18.15 16.94 -1.99
CA PRO A 119 18.56 15.89 -2.91
C PRO A 119 18.46 14.49 -2.27
N PRO A 120 18.40 13.41 -3.07
CA PRO A 120 18.56 12.05 -2.57
C PRO A 120 19.88 11.86 -1.80
N PRO A 121 19.93 10.99 -0.81
CA PRO A 121 18.85 10.14 -0.26
C PRO A 121 17.97 10.81 0.80
N GLN A 122 18.25 12.06 1.20
CA GLN A 122 17.50 12.76 2.26
C GLN A 122 16.19 13.36 1.75
N GLY A 123 16.09 13.60 0.44
CA GLY A 123 14.95 14.25 -0.20
C GLY A 123 13.86 13.28 -0.68
N ALA A 124 13.03 13.81 -1.53
CA ALA A 124 11.88 13.11 -2.08
C ALA A 124 12.27 12.23 -3.26
N GLN A 125 12.46 10.96 -3.00
CA GLN A 125 12.63 9.92 -4.02
C GLN A 125 11.28 9.30 -4.36
N LYS A 126 11.06 8.97 -5.63
CA LYS A 126 9.88 8.24 -6.08
C LYS A 126 9.92 6.80 -5.54
N GLU A 127 8.75 6.25 -5.30
CA GLU A 127 8.58 4.90 -4.76
C GLU A 127 7.57 4.11 -5.61
N SER A 128 8.07 3.52 -6.69
CA SER A 128 7.27 2.77 -7.65
C SER A 128 6.58 1.56 -7.01
N SER A 129 7.22 0.92 -6.02
CA SER A 129 6.63 -0.25 -5.37
C SER A 129 5.40 0.12 -4.51
N ALA A 130 5.40 1.29 -3.87
CA ALA A 130 4.23 1.77 -3.16
C ALA A 130 3.07 2.07 -4.11
N ALA A 131 3.37 2.63 -5.30
CA ALA A 131 2.38 2.83 -6.35
C ALA A 131 1.77 1.48 -6.80
N ALA A 132 2.58 0.49 -7.10
CA ALA A 132 2.12 -0.83 -7.52
C ALA A 132 1.21 -1.52 -6.48
N ILE A 133 1.62 -1.50 -5.19
CA ILE A 133 0.84 -2.07 -4.09
C ILE A 133 -0.49 -1.34 -3.93
N ALA A 134 -0.47 0.00 -3.95
CA ALA A 134 -1.68 0.80 -3.80
C ALA A 134 -2.62 0.64 -4.99
N ALA A 135 -2.12 0.58 -6.22
CA ALA A 135 -2.93 0.30 -7.42
C ALA A 135 -3.65 -1.04 -7.29
N SER A 136 -2.94 -2.10 -6.88
CA SER A 136 -3.54 -3.41 -6.64
C SER A 136 -4.63 -3.36 -5.55
N GLY A 137 -4.40 -2.63 -4.45
CA GLY A 137 -5.38 -2.45 -3.37
C GLY A 137 -6.59 -1.61 -3.79
N LEU A 138 -6.40 -0.55 -4.57
CA LEU A 138 -7.47 0.30 -5.08
C LEU A 138 -8.38 -0.44 -6.06
N LEU A 139 -7.84 -1.31 -6.92
CA LEU A 139 -8.63 -2.17 -7.80
C LEU A 139 -9.50 -3.15 -7.01
N ASP A 140 -8.97 -3.78 -5.95
CA ASP A 140 -9.79 -4.61 -5.07
C ASP A 140 -10.90 -3.76 -4.39
N LEU A 141 -10.55 -2.59 -3.87
CA LEU A 141 -11.47 -1.71 -3.15
C LEU A 141 -12.57 -1.16 -4.07
N ALA A 142 -12.26 -0.87 -5.33
CA ALA A 142 -13.24 -0.46 -6.34
C ALA A 142 -14.35 -1.50 -6.52
N GLY A 143 -14.01 -2.78 -6.48
CA GLY A 143 -14.99 -3.88 -6.54
C GLY A 143 -15.74 -4.15 -5.22
N GLN A 144 -15.31 -3.58 -4.11
CA GLN A 144 -15.85 -3.85 -2.78
C GLN A 144 -16.71 -2.72 -2.21
N THR A 145 -16.41 -1.48 -2.56
CA THR A 145 -17.19 -0.31 -2.08
C THR A 145 -18.59 -0.32 -2.69
N ARG A 146 -19.56 0.10 -1.87
CA ARG A 146 -20.97 0.22 -2.29
C ARG A 146 -21.32 1.58 -2.89
N LEU A 147 -20.35 2.48 -2.98
CA LEU A 147 -20.51 3.84 -3.45
C LEU A 147 -19.95 3.97 -4.87
N PRO A 148 -20.81 4.08 -5.93
CA PRO A 148 -20.35 4.06 -7.32
C PRO A 148 -19.30 5.13 -7.65
N ASP A 149 -19.48 6.35 -7.13
CA ASP A 149 -18.53 7.44 -7.36
C ASP A 149 -17.14 7.14 -6.76
N ARG A 150 -17.12 6.49 -5.59
CA ARG A 150 -15.85 6.04 -4.98
C ARG A 150 -15.23 4.89 -5.76
N ALA A 151 -16.03 3.92 -6.20
CA ALA A 151 -15.58 2.82 -7.02
C ALA A 151 -14.88 3.33 -8.30
N ALA A 152 -15.50 4.27 -9.00
CA ALA A 152 -14.91 4.92 -10.17
C ALA A 152 -13.61 5.65 -9.82
N ALA A 153 -13.60 6.47 -8.76
CA ALA A 153 -12.42 7.22 -8.35
C ALA A 153 -11.24 6.31 -7.98
N TYR A 154 -11.49 5.18 -7.31
CA TYR A 154 -10.46 4.21 -6.95
C TYR A 154 -9.89 3.52 -8.19
N ARG A 155 -10.76 3.07 -9.10
CA ARG A 155 -10.35 2.45 -10.35
C ARG A 155 -9.55 3.42 -11.22
N ASP A 156 -10.08 4.61 -11.47
CA ASP A 156 -9.44 5.60 -12.33
C ASP A 156 -8.06 6.00 -11.78
N THR A 157 -7.94 6.12 -10.45
CA THR A 157 -6.65 6.40 -9.81
C THR A 157 -5.68 5.23 -9.98
N ALA A 158 -6.13 3.99 -9.80
CA ALA A 158 -5.28 2.81 -9.97
C ALA A 158 -4.79 2.68 -11.42
N ILE A 159 -5.66 2.88 -12.42
CA ILE A 159 -5.28 2.86 -13.84
C ILE A 159 -4.28 3.98 -14.14
N ALA A 160 -4.53 5.21 -13.68
CA ALA A 160 -3.59 6.33 -13.89
C ALA A 160 -2.21 6.07 -13.25
N MET A 161 -2.16 5.36 -12.11
CA MET A 161 -0.90 4.94 -11.50
C MET A 161 -0.20 3.86 -12.32
N LEU A 162 -0.94 2.87 -12.85
CA LEU A 162 -0.39 1.85 -13.76
C LEU A 162 0.11 2.47 -15.06
N ASP A 163 -0.63 3.42 -15.65
CA ASP A 163 -0.20 4.16 -16.83
C ASP A 163 1.12 4.91 -16.61
N ALA A 164 1.31 5.48 -15.41
CA ALA A 164 2.59 6.10 -15.05
C ALA A 164 3.71 5.05 -14.94
N LEU A 165 3.44 3.90 -14.31
CA LEU A 165 4.44 2.84 -14.10
C LEU A 165 4.87 2.13 -15.40
N VAL A 166 4.04 2.12 -16.46
CA VAL A 166 4.42 1.54 -17.76
C VAL A 166 5.21 2.52 -18.66
N THR A 167 5.45 3.74 -18.19
CA THR A 167 6.29 4.68 -18.95
C THR A 167 7.78 4.29 -18.90
N PRO A 168 8.60 4.74 -19.88
CA PRO A 168 10.04 4.50 -19.86
C PRO A 168 10.77 5.05 -18.62
N GLU A 169 10.16 5.96 -17.87
CA GLU A 169 10.70 6.46 -16.60
C GLU A 169 10.72 5.34 -15.54
N TYR A 170 9.65 4.55 -15.44
CA TYR A 170 9.52 3.52 -14.39
C TYR A 170 9.71 2.10 -14.91
N LEU A 171 9.37 1.82 -16.17
CA LEU A 171 9.52 0.49 -16.76
C LEU A 171 10.93 0.31 -17.34
N ALA A 172 11.62 -0.76 -16.97
CA ALA A 172 13.03 -0.96 -17.27
C ALA A 172 13.31 -1.69 -18.59
N LEU A 173 12.31 -1.87 -19.48
CA LEU A 173 12.41 -2.70 -20.69
C LEU A 173 13.67 -2.46 -21.52
N ASP A 174 14.04 -1.19 -21.74
CA ASP A 174 15.17 -0.79 -22.58
C ASP A 174 16.27 -0.07 -21.78
N THR A 175 16.40 -0.35 -20.47
CA THR A 175 17.39 0.27 -19.59
C THR A 175 18.62 -0.63 -19.48
N PRO A 176 19.75 -0.30 -20.14
CA PRO A 176 20.96 -1.14 -20.11
C PRO A 176 21.48 -1.36 -18.68
N GLY A 177 21.72 -2.62 -18.32
CA GLY A 177 22.26 -3.00 -17.01
C GLY A 177 21.20 -3.05 -15.89
N TRP A 178 19.94 -2.81 -16.18
CA TRP A 178 18.84 -2.96 -15.23
C TRP A 178 18.20 -4.36 -15.35
N GLU A 179 18.13 -5.11 -14.26
CA GLU A 179 17.71 -6.52 -14.29
C GLU A 179 16.24 -6.72 -13.88
N GLY A 180 15.63 -5.75 -13.18
CA GLY A 180 14.23 -5.83 -12.74
C GLY A 180 13.24 -5.25 -13.74
N ILE A 181 11.96 -5.29 -13.42
CA ILE A 181 10.85 -4.79 -14.24
C ILE A 181 10.64 -3.29 -13.99
N LEU A 182 10.52 -2.89 -12.73
CA LEU A 182 10.29 -1.51 -12.31
C LEU A 182 11.56 -0.87 -11.77
N LYS A 183 11.77 0.39 -12.14
CA LYS A 183 12.78 1.29 -11.58
C LYS A 183 12.21 2.10 -10.42
N HIS A 184 13.11 2.77 -9.69
CA HIS A 184 12.76 3.76 -8.68
C HIS A 184 11.96 3.20 -7.49
N GLY A 185 12.26 1.97 -7.10
CA GLY A 185 11.83 1.41 -5.82
C GLY A 185 12.75 1.85 -4.68
N VAL A 186 12.20 1.93 -3.47
CA VAL A 186 12.95 2.33 -2.27
C VAL A 186 12.72 1.35 -1.13
N TYR A 187 13.73 0.53 -0.80
CA TYR A 187 13.61 -0.37 0.36
C TYR A 187 13.77 0.39 1.68
N HIS A 188 14.93 1.06 1.90
CA HIS A 188 15.21 1.72 3.17
C HIS A 188 16.13 2.93 2.99
N THR A 189 15.54 4.10 2.87
CA THR A 189 16.25 5.37 2.62
C THR A 189 17.33 5.67 3.66
N ALA A 190 17.01 5.62 4.96
CA ALA A 190 17.94 5.99 6.02
C ALA A 190 19.19 5.08 6.09
N LYS A 191 19.12 3.86 5.57
CA LYS A 191 20.25 2.92 5.49
C LYS A 191 20.93 2.90 4.12
N GLY A 192 20.39 3.61 3.13
CA GLY A 192 20.87 3.57 1.76
C GLY A 192 20.77 2.17 1.12
N LEU A 193 19.76 1.38 1.52
CA LEU A 193 19.57 0.02 1.03
C LEU A 193 18.42 -0.02 0.03
N GLY A 194 18.67 -0.56 -1.17
CA GLY A 194 17.66 -0.69 -2.22
C GLY A 194 16.98 0.65 -2.52
N VAL A 195 17.78 1.69 -2.70
CA VAL A 195 17.30 3.04 -3.01
C VAL A 195 17.53 3.30 -4.48
N ASP A 196 16.44 3.66 -5.18
CA ASP A 196 16.46 3.83 -6.63
C ASP A 196 16.80 2.51 -7.36
N GLU A 197 16.18 1.43 -6.94
CA GLU A 197 16.41 0.08 -7.46
C GLU A 197 15.08 -0.64 -7.73
N SER A 198 15.14 -1.81 -8.39
CA SER A 198 14.01 -2.74 -8.43
C SER A 198 13.87 -3.45 -7.08
N VAL A 199 12.62 -3.63 -6.64
CA VAL A 199 12.33 -4.36 -5.41
C VAL A 199 11.28 -5.43 -5.69
N MET A 200 11.52 -6.65 -5.21
CA MET A 200 10.72 -7.84 -5.52
C MET A 200 9.21 -7.65 -5.28
N TRP A 201 8.81 -7.01 -4.20
CA TRP A 201 7.39 -6.72 -3.92
C TRP A 201 6.81 -5.69 -4.89
N GLY A 202 7.60 -4.72 -5.37
CA GLY A 202 7.17 -3.79 -6.41
C GLY A 202 6.80 -4.51 -7.69
N GLU A 203 7.62 -5.43 -8.12
CA GLU A 203 7.41 -6.23 -9.33
C GLU A 203 6.21 -7.17 -9.20
N PHE A 204 6.11 -7.88 -8.07
CA PHE A 204 4.96 -8.75 -7.80
C PHE A 204 3.64 -7.99 -7.85
N PHE A 205 3.54 -6.88 -7.13
CA PHE A 205 2.30 -6.11 -7.07
C PHE A 205 1.99 -5.34 -8.35
N PHE A 206 3.00 -4.97 -9.12
CA PHE A 206 2.81 -4.40 -10.46
C PHE A 206 2.12 -5.41 -11.39
N VAL A 207 2.63 -6.64 -11.46
CA VAL A 207 2.02 -7.71 -12.26
C VAL A 207 0.62 -8.06 -11.74
N GLU A 208 0.43 -8.14 -10.41
CA GLU A 208 -0.88 -8.39 -9.80
C GLU A 208 -1.89 -7.29 -10.17
N ALA A 209 -1.49 -6.02 -10.10
CA ALA A 209 -2.35 -4.88 -10.43
C ALA A 209 -2.73 -4.86 -11.92
N LEU A 210 -1.78 -5.11 -12.81
CA LEU A 210 -2.05 -5.23 -14.25
C LEU A 210 -3.05 -6.35 -14.55
N LEU A 211 -2.87 -7.52 -13.94
CA LEU A 211 -3.79 -8.64 -14.10
C LEU A 211 -5.21 -8.29 -13.64
N LYS A 212 -5.34 -7.61 -12.49
CA LYS A 212 -6.64 -7.16 -11.99
C LYS A 212 -7.30 -6.14 -12.92
N ALA A 213 -6.53 -5.19 -13.47
CA ALA A 213 -7.04 -4.20 -14.40
C ALA A 213 -7.63 -4.87 -15.65
N VAL A 214 -6.89 -5.78 -16.27
CA VAL A 214 -7.36 -6.56 -17.45
C VAL A 214 -8.63 -7.36 -17.13
N GLN A 215 -8.67 -8.06 -15.98
CA GLN A 215 -9.84 -8.85 -15.58
C GLN A 215 -11.09 -8.00 -15.29
N GLN A 216 -10.92 -6.75 -14.86
CA GLN A 216 -12.05 -5.83 -14.66
C GLN A 216 -12.59 -5.32 -15.99
N GLU A 217 -11.72 -4.97 -16.94
CA GLU A 217 -12.14 -4.58 -18.30
C GLU A 217 -12.91 -5.68 -19.03
N GLU A 218 -12.45 -6.93 -18.93
CA GLU A 218 -13.13 -8.07 -19.53
C GLU A 218 -14.56 -8.26 -19.00
N ARG A 219 -14.77 -8.07 -17.69
CA ARG A 219 -16.10 -8.18 -17.05
C ARG A 219 -17.06 -7.04 -17.40
N GLU A 220 -16.54 -5.86 -17.71
CA GLU A 220 -17.36 -4.71 -18.11
C GLU A 220 -17.71 -4.74 -19.60
N GLY A 221 -16.97 -5.51 -20.41
CA GLY A 221 -17.23 -5.72 -21.84
C GLY A 221 -18.22 -6.85 -22.16
N GLU A 222 -18.58 -7.68 -21.16
CA GLU A 222 -19.61 -8.73 -21.25
C GLU A 222 -20.99 -8.22 -20.83
#